data_77d0461da1a9ab65f63646c047977252
#
_entry.id   77d0461da1a9ab65f63646c047977252
#
_cell.length_a   1.000
_cell.length_b   1.000
_cell.length_c   1.000
_cell.angle_alpha   90.00
_cell.angle_beta   90.00
_cell.angle_gamma   90.00
#
_symmetry.space_group_name_H-M   'P 1'
#
loop_
_entity.id
_entity.type
_entity.pdbx_description
1 polymer ?
#
loop_
_entity_poly.entity_id
_entity_poly.type
_entity_poly.pdbx_seq_one_letter_code
_entity_poly.pdbx_strand_id
1 'polypeptide(L)'
;MAITLNKLYEGVTAGRRKPQGMASIFEAGFKEFIRHKQQPSMETKMDVSDVMEGSRRAMRAAYNRELDDLDAHLPFLASVGSVSPYIGLFGTVWGIMNAFRGLSNVAQATLSLVAPGIAEALVATAIGLFAAIPAVIAYNRFASSVDRLSVRYESFMEEFTNILQRKS
;
A
#
# COMPACT_ATOMS: atom_id res chain seq x y z
N MET A 1 -33.93 6.64 -12.94
CA MET A 1 -32.63 6.01 -12.68
C MET A 1 -31.41 6.90 -12.97
N ALA A 2 -31.42 7.79 -13.98
CA ALA A 2 -30.40 8.83 -14.15
C ALA A 2 -30.32 9.81 -12.96
N ILE A 3 -31.48 10.16 -12.37
CA ILE A 3 -31.58 10.97 -11.15
C ILE A 3 -30.85 10.33 -9.95
N THR A 4 -30.76 9.00 -9.91
CA THR A 4 -30.09 8.29 -8.81
C THR A 4 -28.57 8.39 -8.89
N LEU A 5 -27.96 8.33 -10.10
CA LEU A 5 -26.51 8.48 -10.28
C LEU A 5 -26.05 9.91 -10.02
N ASN A 6 -26.82 10.92 -10.46
CA ASN A 6 -26.52 12.33 -10.15
C ASN A 6 -26.61 12.61 -8.64
N LYS A 7 -27.63 12.09 -7.96
CA LYS A 7 -27.72 12.21 -6.49
C LYS A 7 -26.57 11.52 -5.77
N LEU A 8 -26.14 10.38 -6.28
CA LEU A 8 -24.99 9.64 -5.72
C LEU A 8 -23.69 10.40 -5.93
N TYR A 9 -23.52 11.02 -7.10
CA TYR A 9 -22.38 11.87 -7.40
C TYR A 9 -22.37 13.14 -6.52
N GLU A 10 -23.53 13.80 -6.37
CA GLU A 10 -23.66 14.94 -5.45
C GLU A 10 -23.37 14.55 -4.00
N GLY A 11 -23.81 13.38 -3.55
CA GLY A 11 -23.51 12.85 -2.23
C GLY A 11 -22.03 12.56 -2.00
N VAL A 12 -21.32 12.04 -3.01
CA VAL A 12 -19.88 11.77 -2.95
C VAL A 12 -19.07 13.07 -2.98
N THR A 13 -19.48 14.05 -3.79
CA THR A 13 -18.77 15.34 -3.93
C THR A 13 -19.11 16.36 -2.84
N ALA A 14 -20.30 16.28 -2.23
CA ALA A 14 -20.72 17.17 -1.12
C ALA A 14 -20.03 16.83 0.21
N GLY A 15 -19.34 15.69 0.31
CA GLY A 15 -18.60 15.31 1.50
C GLY A 15 -17.41 16.24 1.78
N ARG A 16 -17.21 16.63 3.05
CA ARG A 16 -16.07 17.46 3.50
C ARG A 16 -14.69 16.81 3.30
N ARG A 17 -14.63 15.52 2.98
CA ARG A 17 -13.39 14.78 2.71
C ARG A 17 -13.33 14.39 1.24
N LYS A 18 -12.13 14.41 0.67
CA LYS A 18 -11.92 13.86 -0.68
C LYS A 18 -12.42 12.41 -0.70
N PRO A 19 -13.20 12.01 -1.70
CA PRO A 19 -13.62 10.64 -1.86
C PRO A 19 -12.39 9.73 -2.00
N GLN A 20 -12.42 8.58 -1.34
CA GLN A 20 -11.35 7.59 -1.33
C GLN A 20 -11.91 6.22 -1.78
N GLY A 21 -11.03 5.38 -2.30
CA GLY A 21 -11.38 4.04 -2.74
C GLY A 21 -12.38 4.04 -3.90
N MET A 22 -13.41 3.21 -3.82
CA MET A 22 -14.44 3.11 -4.86
C MET A 22 -15.13 4.43 -5.18
N ALA A 23 -15.29 5.31 -4.18
CA ALA A 23 -15.94 6.62 -4.38
C ALA A 23 -15.09 7.55 -5.26
N SER A 24 -13.78 7.52 -5.12
CA SER A 24 -12.83 8.26 -5.98
C SER A 24 -12.88 7.76 -7.42
N ILE A 25 -12.91 6.44 -7.61
CA ILE A 25 -13.01 5.79 -8.93
C ILE A 25 -14.34 6.14 -9.60
N PHE A 26 -15.44 6.08 -8.84
CA PHE A 26 -16.77 6.47 -9.31
C PHE A 26 -16.82 7.93 -9.73
N GLU A 27 -16.31 8.84 -8.88
CA GLU A 27 -16.28 10.27 -9.18
C GLU A 27 -15.53 10.55 -10.48
N ALA A 28 -14.33 9.96 -10.64
CA ALA A 28 -13.50 10.16 -11.82
C ALA A 28 -14.20 9.71 -13.11
N GLY A 29 -14.79 8.50 -13.10
CA GLY A 29 -15.49 7.96 -14.27
C GLY A 29 -16.76 8.72 -14.62
N PHE A 30 -17.57 9.06 -13.61
CA PHE A 30 -18.84 9.73 -13.82
C PHE A 30 -18.65 11.20 -14.23
N LYS A 31 -17.68 11.90 -13.66
CA LYS A 31 -17.30 13.26 -14.05
C LYS A 31 -16.92 13.34 -15.52
N GLU A 32 -16.11 12.41 -16.00
CA GLU A 32 -15.71 12.37 -17.42
C GLU A 32 -16.87 12.04 -18.33
N PHE A 33 -17.74 11.12 -17.92
CA PHE A 33 -18.97 10.78 -18.64
C PHE A 33 -19.90 12.00 -18.80
N ILE A 34 -20.14 12.76 -17.74
CA ILE A 34 -20.99 13.99 -17.79
C ILE A 34 -20.34 15.05 -18.67
N ARG A 35 -19.03 15.25 -18.54
CA ARG A 35 -18.28 16.26 -19.29
C ARG A 35 -18.45 16.06 -20.79
N HIS A 36 -18.33 14.82 -21.26
CA HIS A 36 -18.52 14.51 -22.68
C HIS A 36 -19.97 14.67 -23.13
N LYS A 37 -20.94 14.39 -22.27
CA LYS A 37 -22.36 14.55 -22.58
C LYS A 37 -22.80 16.01 -22.61
N GLN A 38 -22.07 16.91 -21.94
CA GLN A 38 -22.37 18.35 -21.89
C GLN A 38 -21.62 19.17 -22.95
N GLN A 39 -20.64 18.62 -23.63
CA GLN A 39 -19.91 19.25 -24.73
C GLN A 39 -20.31 18.56 -26.07
N PRO A 40 -21.40 18.97 -26.71
CA PRO A 40 -21.62 18.62 -28.11
C PRO A 40 -20.63 19.43 -28.94
N SER A 41 -19.48 18.89 -29.25
CA SER A 41 -18.56 19.49 -30.23
C SER A 41 -19.24 19.50 -31.59
N MET A 42 -19.35 20.68 -32.19
CA MET A 42 -20.11 20.99 -33.40
C MET A 42 -19.63 20.30 -34.68
N GLU A 43 -18.54 19.52 -34.66
CA GLU A 43 -17.94 19.00 -35.89
C GLU A 43 -17.64 17.49 -35.96
N THR A 44 -17.80 16.74 -34.89
CA THR A 44 -17.61 15.28 -34.99
C THR A 44 -18.64 14.59 -34.11
N LYS A 45 -19.46 13.70 -34.70
CA LYS A 45 -20.25 12.73 -33.93
C LYS A 45 -19.25 11.92 -33.12
N MET A 46 -18.99 12.35 -31.87
CA MET A 46 -18.22 11.56 -30.93
C MET A 46 -18.99 10.27 -30.72
N ASP A 47 -18.38 9.16 -31.08
CA ASP A 47 -18.99 7.85 -30.95
C ASP A 47 -19.16 7.53 -29.44
N VAL A 48 -20.25 6.90 -29.08
CA VAL A 48 -20.51 6.46 -27.70
C VAL A 48 -19.31 5.69 -27.14
N SER A 49 -18.57 4.99 -28.02
CA SER A 49 -17.33 4.29 -27.69
C SER A 49 -16.25 5.20 -27.12
N ASP A 50 -16.07 6.43 -27.67
CA ASP A 50 -15.04 7.36 -27.23
C ASP A 50 -15.32 7.92 -25.83
N VAL A 51 -16.60 8.20 -25.53
CA VAL A 51 -17.05 8.64 -24.21
C VAL A 51 -16.81 7.56 -23.15
N MET A 52 -17.11 6.32 -23.51
CA MET A 52 -16.92 5.18 -22.63
C MET A 52 -15.43 4.92 -22.37
N GLU A 53 -14.59 5.03 -23.40
CA GLU A 53 -13.16 4.86 -23.24
C GLU A 53 -12.54 5.98 -22.41
N GLY A 54 -12.99 7.23 -22.57
CA GLY A 54 -12.59 8.36 -21.72
C GLY A 54 -12.91 8.12 -20.25
N SER A 55 -14.15 7.69 -19.95
CA SER A 55 -14.57 7.35 -18.60
C SER A 55 -13.76 6.20 -17.99
N ARG A 56 -13.48 5.16 -18.79
CA ARG A 56 -12.68 4.01 -18.37
C ARG A 56 -11.23 4.41 -18.05
N ARG A 57 -10.61 5.27 -18.87
CA ARG A 57 -9.27 5.81 -18.62
C ARG A 57 -9.23 6.64 -17.32
N ALA A 58 -10.24 7.48 -17.09
CA ALA A 58 -10.35 8.28 -15.89
C ALA A 58 -10.47 7.40 -14.63
N MET A 59 -11.31 6.36 -14.67
CA MET A 59 -11.44 5.39 -13.58
C MET A 59 -10.12 4.66 -13.33
N ARG A 60 -9.41 4.22 -14.39
CA ARG A 60 -8.14 3.52 -14.24
C ARG A 60 -7.06 4.40 -13.64
N ALA A 61 -7.03 5.68 -13.99
CA ALA A 61 -6.11 6.65 -13.38
C ALA A 61 -6.41 6.90 -11.90
N ALA A 62 -7.69 6.92 -11.50
CA ALA A 62 -8.08 7.00 -10.10
C ALA A 62 -7.73 5.71 -9.34
N TYR A 63 -8.01 4.56 -9.92
CA TYR A 63 -7.66 3.25 -9.37
C TYR A 63 -6.16 3.12 -9.06
N ASN A 64 -5.31 3.48 -10.01
CA ASN A 64 -3.86 3.40 -9.80
C ASN A 64 -3.41 4.30 -8.63
N ARG A 65 -3.96 5.52 -8.52
CA ARG A 65 -3.66 6.41 -7.39
C ARG A 65 -4.10 5.84 -6.05
N GLU A 66 -5.28 5.22 -6.00
CA GLU A 66 -5.76 4.58 -4.76
C GLU A 66 -4.88 3.40 -4.35
N LEU A 67 -4.39 2.60 -5.32
CA LEU A 67 -3.45 1.51 -5.03
C LEU A 67 -2.09 2.04 -4.57
N ASP A 68 -1.56 3.07 -5.22
CA ASP A 68 -0.29 3.69 -4.82
C ASP A 68 -0.36 4.21 -3.38
N ASP A 69 -1.48 4.83 -2.99
CA ASP A 69 -1.71 5.32 -1.62
C ASP A 69 -1.80 4.16 -0.61
N LEU A 70 -2.43 3.03 -0.97
CA LEU A 70 -2.53 1.85 -0.13
C LEU A 70 -1.19 1.14 0.05
N ASP A 71 -0.38 1.11 -0.99
CA ASP A 71 0.94 0.45 -0.99
C ASP A 71 2.05 1.31 -0.37
N ALA A 72 1.83 2.61 -0.19
CA ALA A 72 2.87 3.59 0.16
C ALA A 72 3.72 3.21 1.39
N HIS A 73 3.16 2.48 2.35
CA HIS A 73 3.85 2.11 3.60
C HIS A 73 4.31 0.64 3.65
N LEU A 74 3.92 -0.18 2.68
CA LEU A 74 4.31 -1.59 2.64
C LEU A 74 5.83 -1.79 2.48
N PRO A 75 6.56 -1.02 1.65
CA PRO A 75 8.00 -1.14 1.51
C PRO A 75 8.76 -0.92 2.83
N PHE A 76 8.25 -0.03 3.69
CA PHE A 76 8.84 0.20 5.02
C PHE A 76 8.72 -1.05 5.89
N LEU A 77 7.54 -1.66 5.96
CA LEU A 77 7.33 -2.90 6.72
C LEU A 77 8.19 -4.06 6.19
N ALA A 78 8.28 -4.17 4.86
CA ALA A 78 9.13 -5.16 4.21
C ALA A 78 10.61 -4.96 4.59
N SER A 79 11.09 -3.70 4.58
CA SER A 79 12.45 -3.36 4.96
C SER A 79 12.73 -3.68 6.42
N VAL A 80 11.85 -3.30 7.34
CA VAL A 80 11.99 -3.64 8.77
C VAL A 80 12.02 -5.16 8.95
N GLY A 81 11.11 -5.88 8.33
CA GLY A 81 11.04 -7.33 8.43
C GLY A 81 12.28 -8.05 7.91
N SER A 82 12.85 -7.56 6.81
CA SER A 82 14.01 -8.20 6.17
C SER A 82 15.34 -7.77 6.77
N VAL A 83 15.49 -6.52 7.21
CA VAL A 83 16.79 -5.97 7.65
C VAL A 83 17.01 -6.11 9.16
N SER A 84 15.96 -6.02 9.98
CA SER A 84 16.11 -6.05 11.45
C SER A 84 16.81 -7.31 11.98
N PRO A 85 16.58 -8.54 11.45
CA PRO A 85 17.33 -9.72 11.87
C PRO A 85 18.84 -9.59 11.62
N TYR A 86 19.24 -8.97 10.51
CA TYR A 86 20.65 -8.75 10.19
C TYR A 86 21.30 -7.69 11.08
N ILE A 87 20.55 -6.65 11.46
CA ILE A 87 21.01 -5.67 12.45
C ILE A 87 21.24 -6.36 13.80
N GLY A 88 20.31 -7.23 14.21
CA GLY A 88 20.46 -8.05 15.42
C GLY A 88 21.68 -8.96 15.36
N LEU A 89 21.88 -9.67 14.25
CA LEU A 89 23.05 -10.52 14.01
C LEU A 89 24.35 -9.70 14.05
N PHE A 90 24.38 -8.55 13.41
CA PHE A 90 25.53 -7.64 13.48
C PHE A 90 25.87 -7.28 14.94
N GLY A 91 24.84 -6.93 15.74
CA GLY A 91 25.04 -6.65 17.18
C GLY A 91 25.65 -7.83 17.96
N THR A 92 25.21 -9.07 17.65
CA THR A 92 25.75 -10.28 18.26
C THR A 92 27.24 -10.47 17.90
N VAL A 93 27.58 -10.38 16.62
CA VAL A 93 28.97 -10.54 16.14
C VAL A 93 29.87 -9.48 16.79
N TRP A 94 29.41 -8.23 16.81
CA TRP A 94 30.15 -7.12 17.42
C TRP A 94 30.34 -7.30 18.94
N GLY A 95 29.29 -7.69 19.65
CA GLY A 95 29.32 -7.92 21.09
C GLY A 95 30.25 -9.07 21.48
N ILE A 96 30.16 -10.21 20.78
CA ILE A 96 31.05 -11.36 21.00
C ILE A 96 32.51 -10.97 20.72
N MET A 97 32.76 -10.26 19.62
CA MET A 97 34.09 -9.79 19.29
C MET A 97 34.69 -8.91 20.41
N ASN A 98 33.88 -8.00 20.95
CA ASN A 98 34.32 -7.14 22.05
C ASN A 98 34.57 -7.92 23.35
N ALA A 99 33.76 -8.90 23.68
CA ALA A 99 33.95 -9.78 24.83
C ALA A 99 35.28 -10.53 24.75
N PHE A 100 35.61 -11.06 23.57
CA PHE A 100 36.93 -11.75 23.39
C PHE A 100 38.11 -10.79 23.35
N ARG A 101 37.97 -9.58 22.83
CA ARG A 101 39.04 -8.55 22.89
C ARG A 101 39.41 -8.21 24.32
N GLY A 102 38.46 -8.22 25.26
CA GLY A 102 38.75 -8.01 26.68
C GLY A 102 39.67 -9.07 27.31
N LEU A 103 39.79 -10.26 26.70
CA LEU A 103 40.67 -11.31 27.18
C LEU A 103 42.15 -11.13 26.80
N SER A 104 42.47 -10.28 25.84
CA SER A 104 43.82 -10.14 25.30
C SER A 104 44.87 -9.71 26.34
N ASN A 105 44.43 -9.08 27.43
CA ASN A 105 45.29 -8.54 28.49
C ASN A 105 45.20 -9.31 29.83
N VAL A 106 44.53 -10.50 29.83
CA VAL A 106 44.27 -11.27 31.04
C VAL A 106 45.16 -12.51 31.06
N ALA A 107 45.95 -12.69 32.11
CA ALA A 107 46.88 -13.84 32.24
C ALA A 107 46.16 -15.21 32.33
N GLN A 108 44.93 -15.25 32.81
CA GLN A 108 44.06 -16.45 32.82
C GLN A 108 42.69 -16.11 32.24
N ALA A 109 42.45 -16.54 31.02
CA ALA A 109 41.17 -16.41 30.37
C ALA A 109 40.16 -17.43 30.91
N THR A 110 39.07 -16.97 31.54
CA THR A 110 38.01 -17.82 32.03
C THR A 110 36.72 -17.49 31.32
N LEU A 111 35.82 -18.49 31.17
CA LEU A 111 34.51 -18.30 30.58
C LEU A 111 33.67 -17.25 31.34
N SER A 112 33.85 -17.15 32.64
CA SER A 112 33.18 -16.18 33.51
C SER A 112 33.43 -14.73 33.13
N LEU A 113 34.55 -14.42 32.51
CA LEU A 113 34.90 -13.07 32.06
C LEU A 113 34.18 -12.66 30.79
N VAL A 114 33.87 -13.59 29.90
CA VAL A 114 33.20 -13.31 28.61
C VAL A 114 31.70 -13.56 28.62
N ALA A 115 31.23 -14.39 29.54
CA ALA A 115 29.80 -14.78 29.60
C ALA A 115 28.82 -13.59 29.65
N PRO A 116 29.05 -12.51 30.42
CA PRO A 116 28.17 -11.34 30.43
C PRO A 116 28.13 -10.66 29.05
N GLY A 117 29.28 -10.46 28.39
CA GLY A 117 29.36 -9.83 27.08
C GLY A 117 28.72 -10.66 25.98
N ILE A 118 28.80 -11.99 26.07
CA ILE A 118 28.09 -12.90 25.15
C ILE A 118 26.60 -12.81 25.40
N ALA A 119 26.16 -12.78 26.65
CA ALA A 119 24.72 -12.66 26.98
C ALA A 119 24.14 -11.35 26.44
N GLU A 120 24.81 -10.22 26.61
CA GLU A 120 24.41 -8.93 26.04
C GLU A 120 24.38 -8.96 24.52
N ALA A 121 25.33 -9.61 23.87
CA ALA A 121 25.35 -9.78 22.42
C ALA A 121 24.13 -10.54 21.92
N LEU A 122 23.71 -11.60 22.61
CA LEU A 122 22.51 -12.38 22.25
C LEU A 122 21.21 -11.57 22.37
N VAL A 123 21.15 -10.60 23.29
CA VAL A 123 20.02 -9.67 23.42
C VAL A 123 19.83 -8.85 22.14
N ALA A 124 20.92 -8.44 21.49
CA ALA A 124 20.83 -7.70 20.22
C ALA A 124 20.09 -8.49 19.13
N THR A 125 20.37 -9.80 19.00
CA THR A 125 19.63 -10.67 18.08
C THR A 125 18.15 -10.77 18.46
N ALA A 126 17.85 -10.92 19.74
CA ALA A 126 16.47 -10.98 20.22
C ALA A 126 15.69 -9.70 19.90
N ILE A 127 16.29 -8.53 20.05
CA ILE A 127 15.69 -7.24 19.69
C ILE A 127 15.43 -7.15 18.18
N GLY A 128 16.41 -7.56 17.35
CA GLY A 128 16.27 -7.59 15.90
C GLY A 128 15.09 -8.47 15.45
N LEU A 129 14.95 -9.65 16.03
CA LEU A 129 13.85 -10.57 15.78
C LEU A 129 12.53 -10.02 16.29
N PHE A 130 12.52 -9.39 17.47
CA PHE A 130 11.32 -8.77 18.04
C PHE A 130 10.76 -7.65 17.16
N ALA A 131 11.60 -6.90 16.48
CA ALA A 131 11.17 -5.89 15.52
C ALA A 131 10.71 -6.52 14.18
N ALA A 132 11.41 -7.55 13.70
CA ALA A 132 11.16 -8.17 12.41
C ALA A 132 9.83 -8.94 12.36
N ILE A 133 9.51 -9.72 13.39
CA ILE A 133 8.35 -10.62 13.40
C ILE A 133 7.03 -9.86 13.18
N PRO A 134 6.69 -8.82 13.98
CA PRO A 134 5.45 -8.07 13.78
C PRO A 134 5.44 -7.32 12.44
N ALA A 135 6.60 -6.84 11.97
CA ALA A 135 6.70 -6.16 10.67
C ALA A 135 6.34 -7.09 9.50
N VAL A 136 6.85 -8.34 9.51
CA VAL A 136 6.53 -9.34 8.48
C VAL A 136 5.06 -9.75 8.54
N ILE A 137 4.51 -9.96 9.74
CA ILE A 137 3.10 -10.30 9.90
C ILE A 137 2.20 -9.16 9.38
N ALA A 138 2.51 -7.91 9.73
CA ALA A 138 1.77 -6.74 9.28
C ALA A 138 1.86 -6.57 7.76
N TYR A 139 3.07 -6.69 7.18
CA TYR A 139 3.29 -6.64 5.75
C TYR A 139 2.42 -7.65 5.00
N ASN A 140 2.49 -8.93 5.37
CA ASN A 140 1.74 -9.99 4.72
C ASN A 140 0.23 -9.75 4.79
N ARG A 141 -0.26 -9.29 5.94
CA ARG A 141 -1.68 -9.01 6.14
C ARG A 141 -2.15 -7.83 5.28
N PHE A 142 -1.40 -6.74 5.26
CA PHE A 142 -1.77 -5.55 4.49
C PHE A 142 -1.63 -5.78 3.00
N ALA A 143 -0.54 -6.40 2.53
CA ALA A 143 -0.37 -6.76 1.12
C ALA A 143 -1.55 -7.61 0.61
N SER A 144 -1.91 -8.67 1.31
CA SER A 144 -3.08 -9.47 0.96
C SER A 144 -4.40 -8.70 1.00
N SER A 145 -4.51 -7.66 1.84
CA SER A 145 -5.72 -6.82 1.87
C SER A 145 -5.77 -5.87 0.68
N VAL A 146 -4.63 -5.31 0.25
CA VAL A 146 -4.52 -4.48 -0.95
C VAL A 146 -4.86 -5.30 -2.19
N ASP A 147 -4.33 -6.53 -2.32
CA ASP A 147 -4.67 -7.43 -3.44
C ASP A 147 -6.17 -7.68 -3.55
N ARG A 148 -6.84 -7.93 -2.42
CA ARG A 148 -8.30 -8.13 -2.41
C ARG A 148 -9.07 -6.86 -2.77
N LEU A 149 -8.58 -5.69 -2.36
CA LEU A 149 -9.20 -4.41 -2.73
C LEU A 149 -9.02 -4.11 -4.21
N SER A 150 -7.85 -4.40 -4.78
CA SER A 150 -7.58 -4.20 -6.21
C SER A 150 -8.59 -4.96 -7.08
N VAL A 151 -8.81 -6.24 -6.78
CA VAL A 151 -9.79 -7.08 -7.49
C VAL A 151 -11.22 -6.51 -7.37
N ARG A 152 -11.59 -6.02 -6.19
CA ARG A 152 -12.91 -5.40 -5.99
C ARG A 152 -13.07 -4.11 -6.78
N TYR A 153 -12.02 -3.30 -6.85
CA TYR A 153 -12.05 -2.05 -7.63
C TYR A 153 -12.14 -2.35 -9.13
N GLU A 154 -11.42 -3.35 -9.61
CA GLU A 154 -11.52 -3.78 -11.02
C GLU A 154 -12.93 -4.27 -11.36
N SER A 155 -13.51 -5.15 -10.55
CA SER A 155 -14.89 -5.61 -10.72
C SER A 155 -15.88 -4.45 -10.73
N PHE A 156 -15.70 -3.49 -9.82
CA PHE A 156 -16.53 -2.29 -9.77
C PHE A 156 -16.42 -1.44 -11.04
N MET A 157 -15.21 -1.25 -11.57
CA MET A 157 -15.00 -0.48 -12.81
C MET A 157 -15.70 -1.15 -14.01
N GLU A 158 -15.65 -2.47 -14.09
CA GLU A 158 -16.34 -3.21 -15.16
C GLU A 158 -17.86 -3.11 -15.04
N GLU A 159 -18.41 -3.34 -13.84
CA GLU A 159 -19.84 -3.20 -13.57
C GLU A 159 -20.34 -1.78 -13.89
N PHE A 160 -19.58 -0.78 -13.43
CA PHE A 160 -19.95 0.61 -13.66
C PHE A 160 -19.87 1.00 -15.13
N THR A 161 -18.88 0.51 -15.86
CA THR A 161 -18.78 0.69 -17.31
C THR A 161 -20.00 0.11 -18.03
N ASN A 162 -20.42 -1.10 -17.66
CA ASN A 162 -21.63 -1.73 -18.23
C ASN A 162 -22.89 -0.91 -17.93
N ILE A 163 -22.99 -0.32 -16.72
CA ILE A 163 -24.12 0.55 -16.36
C ILE A 163 -24.13 1.82 -17.22
N LEU A 164 -22.96 2.41 -17.47
CA LEU A 164 -22.85 3.60 -18.32
C LEU A 164 -23.23 3.30 -19.77
N GLN A 165 -22.78 2.17 -20.33
CA GLN A 165 -23.12 1.73 -21.69
C GLN A 165 -24.62 1.56 -21.89
N ARG A 166 -25.34 1.06 -20.89
CA ARG A 166 -26.82 0.91 -20.97
C ARG A 166 -27.57 2.24 -20.92
N LYS A 167 -26.87 3.35 -20.64
CA LYS A 167 -27.46 4.69 -20.46
C LYS A 167 -26.99 5.72 -21.49
N SER A 168 -26.01 5.37 -22.30
CA SER A 168 -25.60 6.15 -23.47
C SER A 168 -26.50 5.85 -24.67
#